data_f7b54de85c607082d66626d1f2a6ad6b
#
_entry.id   f7b54de85c607082d66626d1f2a6ad6b
#
_cell.length_a   1.000
_cell.length_b   1.000
_cell.length_c   1.000
_cell.angle_alpha   90.00
_cell.angle_beta   90.00
_cell.angle_gamma   90.00
#
_symmetry.space_group_name_H-M   'P 1'
#
loop_
_entity.id
_entity.type
_entity.pdbx_description
1 polymer ?
#
loop_
_entity_poly.entity_id
_entity_poly.type
_entity_poly.pdbx_seq_one_letter_code
_entity_poly.pdbx_strand_id
1 'polypeptide(L)'
;MNKDIITIGDKESASINLIWFHGYGANNWGFEPFIKLLNLNLDGKLHVIMPNAPLDNGKRSWYPLPKEDNGIVVEDDVGIKKSKEHITLALATYIDSNKKTYLGGFSQGAARALSMGLNADINCDAIVAISGYVPSSSSLEIKNKDADIYVAHGSKDTTISIETHHKSMAFLKEKGLNPHEFIDGCGHTISKEMISNLTDWFFKRV
;
A
#
# COMPACT_ATOMS: atom_id res chain seq x y z
N MET A 1 5.84 -24.34 -3.91
CA MET A 1 4.61 -24.15 -3.15
C MET A 1 4.17 -22.71 -3.36
N ASN A 2 3.00 -22.52 -3.95
CA ASN A 2 2.45 -21.17 -4.13
C ASN A 2 1.81 -20.77 -2.79
N LYS A 3 2.56 -20.11 -1.91
CA LYS A 3 2.01 -19.65 -0.65
C LYS A 3 1.22 -18.38 -0.94
N ASP A 4 -0.07 -18.39 -0.68
CA ASP A 4 -0.92 -17.21 -0.86
C ASP A 4 -0.53 -16.04 0.07
N ILE A 5 0.10 -16.36 1.19
CA ILE A 5 0.70 -15.37 2.10
C ILE A 5 2.11 -15.82 2.45
N ILE A 6 3.09 -14.93 2.36
CA ILE A 6 4.44 -15.12 2.90
C ILE A 6 4.71 -14.09 3.99
N THR A 7 5.57 -14.43 4.93
CA THR A 7 5.99 -13.53 6.01
C THR A 7 7.50 -13.35 6.02
N ILE A 8 7.97 -12.16 6.38
CA ILE A 8 9.38 -11.80 6.53
C ILE A 8 9.56 -11.13 7.88
N GLY A 9 10.64 -11.45 8.57
CA GLY A 9 10.90 -11.00 9.94
C GLY A 9 10.28 -11.90 10.99
N ASP A 10 10.75 -11.75 12.22
CA ASP A 10 10.30 -12.55 13.35
C ASP A 10 9.11 -11.86 14.04
N LYS A 11 7.99 -12.56 14.12
CA LYS A 11 6.77 -12.05 14.72
C LYS A 11 6.95 -11.65 16.17
N GLU A 12 7.76 -12.37 16.93
CA GLU A 12 7.91 -12.14 18.38
C GLU A 12 8.75 -10.88 18.67
N SER A 13 9.89 -10.71 17.99
CA SER A 13 10.82 -9.61 18.22
C SER A 13 10.49 -8.31 17.47
N ALA A 14 9.67 -8.37 16.43
CA ALA A 14 9.26 -7.19 15.68
C ALA A 14 8.41 -6.23 16.52
N SER A 15 8.51 -4.93 16.24
CA SER A 15 7.72 -3.87 16.87
C SER A 15 6.47 -3.50 16.06
N ILE A 16 6.48 -3.80 14.75
CA ILE A 16 5.45 -3.38 13.79
C ILE A 16 5.04 -4.57 12.92
N ASN A 17 3.74 -4.75 12.74
CA ASN A 17 3.20 -5.53 11.63
C ASN A 17 3.14 -4.62 10.38
N LEU A 18 3.78 -5.01 9.30
CA LEU A 18 3.64 -4.35 8.00
C LEU A 18 2.92 -5.29 7.04
N ILE A 19 1.73 -4.93 6.58
CA ILE A 19 1.03 -5.65 5.52
C ILE A 19 1.40 -5.00 4.21
N TRP A 20 2.02 -5.77 3.28
CA TRP A 20 2.50 -5.24 2.01
C TRP A 20 1.75 -5.81 0.81
N PHE A 21 1.10 -4.94 0.05
CA PHE A 21 0.34 -5.26 -1.15
C PHE A 21 1.17 -5.02 -2.41
N HIS A 22 1.33 -6.06 -3.25
CA HIS A 22 2.03 -5.96 -4.53
C HIS A 22 1.20 -5.22 -5.60
N GLY A 23 1.84 -4.79 -6.69
CA GLY A 23 1.17 -4.16 -7.82
C GLY A 23 0.38 -5.15 -8.69
N TYR A 24 -0.46 -4.62 -9.58
CA TYR A 24 -1.23 -5.40 -10.56
C TYR A 24 -0.33 -6.33 -11.38
N GLY A 25 -0.73 -7.58 -11.55
CA GLY A 25 0.00 -8.58 -12.31
C GLY A 25 1.29 -9.10 -11.65
N ALA A 26 1.73 -8.50 -10.53
CA ALA A 26 2.87 -8.94 -9.75
C ALA A 26 2.48 -10.05 -8.75
N ASN A 27 3.35 -10.34 -7.81
CA ASN A 27 3.10 -11.26 -6.70
C ASN A 27 3.95 -10.86 -5.47
N ASN A 28 3.70 -11.53 -4.35
CA ASN A 28 4.42 -11.27 -3.10
C ASN A 28 5.94 -11.50 -3.20
N TRP A 29 6.40 -12.53 -3.92
CA TRP A 29 7.82 -12.84 -4.10
C TRP A 29 8.59 -11.72 -4.80
N GLY A 30 7.97 -11.01 -5.74
CA GLY A 30 8.60 -9.90 -6.46
C GLY A 30 9.05 -8.75 -5.56
N PHE A 31 8.41 -8.58 -4.40
CA PHE A 31 8.75 -7.54 -3.42
C PHE A 31 9.64 -8.03 -2.27
N GLU A 32 9.93 -9.34 -2.20
CA GLU A 32 10.75 -9.92 -1.13
C GLU A 32 12.14 -9.23 -0.99
N PRO A 33 12.90 -8.95 -2.08
CA PRO A 33 14.20 -8.29 -1.96
C PRO A 33 14.10 -6.88 -1.36
N PHE A 34 13.10 -6.10 -1.78
CA PHE A 34 12.84 -4.76 -1.23
C PHE A 34 12.49 -4.84 0.25
N ILE A 35 11.57 -5.72 0.62
CA ILE A 35 11.11 -5.88 2.01
C ILE A 35 12.25 -6.36 2.92
N LYS A 36 13.08 -7.31 2.45
CA LYS A 36 14.25 -7.77 3.21
C LYS A 36 15.24 -6.63 3.45
N LEU A 37 15.51 -5.81 2.44
CA LEU A 37 16.38 -4.65 2.57
C LEU A 37 15.81 -3.61 3.55
N LEU A 38 14.52 -3.28 3.42
CA LEU A 38 13.85 -2.35 4.33
C LEU A 38 13.92 -2.86 5.77
N ASN A 39 13.60 -4.14 6.00
CA ASN A 39 13.63 -4.73 7.34
C ASN A 39 15.06 -4.80 7.92
N LEU A 40 16.06 -5.08 7.07
CA LEU A 40 17.47 -5.03 7.48
C LEU A 40 17.88 -3.62 7.92
N ASN A 41 17.51 -2.61 7.15
CA ASN A 41 17.78 -1.20 7.48
C ASN A 41 17.09 -0.76 8.78
N LEU A 42 16.04 -1.44 9.21
CA LEU A 42 15.28 -1.19 10.43
C LEU A 42 15.60 -2.18 11.57
N ASP A 43 16.79 -2.80 11.54
CA ASP A 43 17.27 -3.74 12.56
C ASP A 43 16.28 -4.88 12.88
N GLY A 44 15.54 -5.36 11.86
CA GLY A 44 14.59 -6.45 12.02
C GLY A 44 13.28 -6.07 12.74
N LYS A 45 12.96 -4.79 12.85
CA LYS A 45 11.78 -4.30 13.61
C LYS A 45 10.43 -4.58 12.93
N LEU A 46 10.42 -5.10 11.71
CA LEU A 46 9.19 -5.39 10.99
C LEU A 46 8.88 -6.89 10.98
N HIS A 47 7.64 -7.24 11.30
CA HIS A 47 7.00 -8.48 10.88
C HIS A 47 6.15 -8.17 9.65
N VAL A 48 6.62 -8.56 8.47
CA VAL A 48 5.96 -8.21 7.20
C VAL A 48 5.11 -9.36 6.71
N ILE A 49 3.85 -9.08 6.42
CA ILE A 49 2.84 -10.01 5.93
C ILE A 49 2.53 -9.63 4.48
N MET A 50 2.80 -10.52 3.55
CA MET A 50 2.72 -10.26 2.11
C MET A 50 1.73 -11.22 1.46
N PRO A 51 0.45 -10.86 1.37
CA PRO A 51 -0.54 -11.66 0.66
C PRO A 51 -0.36 -11.57 -0.86
N ASN A 52 -0.85 -12.58 -1.56
CA ASN A 52 -1.07 -12.53 -3.00
C ASN A 52 -2.51 -12.10 -3.30
N ALA A 53 -2.67 -11.21 -4.28
CA ALA A 53 -3.97 -10.92 -4.84
C ALA A 53 -4.55 -12.15 -5.54
N PRO A 54 -5.88 -12.29 -5.61
CA PRO A 54 -6.54 -13.31 -6.43
C PRO A 54 -6.10 -13.24 -7.89
N LEU A 55 -6.22 -14.36 -8.58
CA LEU A 55 -6.07 -14.39 -10.05
C LEU A 55 -7.38 -13.94 -10.69
N ASP A 56 -7.28 -12.94 -11.53
CA ASP A 56 -8.33 -12.49 -12.43
C ASP A 56 -7.81 -12.53 -13.87
N ASN A 57 -8.41 -13.35 -14.72
CA ASN A 57 -8.00 -13.55 -16.11
C ASN A 57 -6.49 -13.83 -16.27
N GLY A 58 -5.93 -14.65 -15.38
CA GLY A 58 -4.51 -15.04 -15.38
C GLY A 58 -3.54 -14.01 -14.80
N LYS A 59 -4.03 -12.87 -14.33
CA LYS A 59 -3.23 -11.84 -13.65
C LYS A 59 -3.71 -11.64 -12.21
N ARG A 60 -2.79 -11.37 -11.30
CA ARG A 60 -3.15 -11.05 -9.92
C ARG A 60 -3.65 -9.60 -9.84
N SER A 61 -4.82 -9.42 -9.25
CA SER A 61 -5.46 -8.12 -9.10
C SER A 61 -6.20 -8.02 -7.76
N TRP A 62 -5.99 -6.90 -7.05
CA TRP A 62 -6.70 -6.63 -5.79
C TRP A 62 -8.17 -6.27 -6.02
N TYR A 63 -8.46 -5.67 -7.17
CA TYR A 63 -9.79 -5.27 -7.63
C TYR A 63 -9.74 -5.03 -9.14
N PRO A 64 -10.88 -5.04 -9.84
CA PRO A 64 -10.90 -4.76 -11.28
C PRO A 64 -10.23 -3.43 -11.61
N LEU A 65 -9.42 -3.42 -12.67
CA LEU A 65 -8.79 -2.17 -13.11
C LEU A 65 -9.86 -1.16 -13.54
N PRO A 66 -9.60 0.15 -13.35
CA PRO A 66 -10.44 1.19 -13.89
C PRO A 66 -10.65 1.00 -15.40
N LYS A 67 -11.85 1.29 -15.88
CA LYS A 67 -12.18 1.28 -17.31
C LYS A 67 -12.30 2.72 -17.78
N GLU A 68 -11.93 2.96 -19.03
CA GLU A 68 -12.22 4.22 -19.69
C GLU A 68 -13.56 4.08 -20.45
N ASP A 69 -14.51 4.95 -20.16
CA ASP A 69 -15.77 5.06 -20.86
C ASP A 69 -15.94 6.51 -21.32
N ASN A 70 -15.92 6.73 -22.63
CA ASN A 70 -16.05 8.06 -23.25
C ASN A 70 -15.08 9.12 -22.68
N GLY A 71 -13.82 8.74 -22.41
CA GLY A 71 -12.80 9.63 -21.84
C GLY A 71 -12.91 9.83 -20.32
N ILE A 72 -13.83 9.14 -19.67
CA ILE A 72 -14.02 9.16 -18.21
C ILE A 72 -13.46 7.86 -17.63
N VAL A 73 -12.60 7.98 -16.63
CA VAL A 73 -12.10 6.82 -15.87
C VAL A 73 -13.16 6.41 -14.86
N VAL A 74 -13.68 5.19 -15.00
CA VAL A 74 -14.70 4.59 -14.12
C VAL A 74 -14.07 3.46 -13.32
N GLU A 75 -14.11 3.56 -12.00
CA GLU A 75 -13.66 2.52 -11.07
C GLU A 75 -14.82 1.60 -10.68
N ASP A 76 -14.50 0.33 -10.38
CA ASP A 76 -15.47 -0.65 -9.87
C ASP A 76 -15.52 -0.59 -8.32
N ASP A 77 -16.29 0.35 -7.77
CA ASP A 77 -16.47 0.52 -6.33
C ASP A 77 -16.96 -0.75 -5.64
N VAL A 78 -17.81 -1.53 -6.30
CA VAL A 78 -18.34 -2.80 -5.76
C VAL A 78 -17.23 -3.85 -5.68
N GLY A 79 -16.42 -3.98 -6.72
CA GLY A 79 -15.27 -4.88 -6.74
C GLY A 79 -14.21 -4.48 -5.70
N ILE A 80 -13.94 -3.18 -5.57
CA ILE A 80 -13.04 -2.64 -4.55
C ILE A 80 -13.54 -3.01 -3.15
N LYS A 81 -14.82 -2.84 -2.86
CA LYS A 81 -15.42 -3.15 -1.54
C LYS A 81 -15.39 -4.65 -1.23
N LYS A 82 -15.84 -5.49 -2.13
CA LYS A 82 -15.86 -6.96 -1.93
C LYS A 82 -14.48 -7.53 -1.66
N SER A 83 -13.45 -7.07 -2.37
CA SER A 83 -12.10 -7.59 -2.17
C SER A 83 -11.49 -7.22 -0.81
N LYS A 84 -11.91 -6.12 -0.19
CA LYS A 84 -11.45 -5.72 1.15
C LYS A 84 -11.85 -6.73 2.21
N GLU A 85 -13.08 -7.21 2.19
CA GLU A 85 -13.60 -8.18 3.17
C GLU A 85 -12.78 -9.48 3.16
N HIS A 86 -12.47 -10.03 1.97
CA HIS A 86 -11.66 -11.22 1.85
C HIS A 86 -10.23 -11.03 2.39
N ILE A 87 -9.62 -9.89 2.08
CA ILE A 87 -8.27 -9.55 2.55
C ILE A 87 -8.25 -9.45 4.08
N THR A 88 -9.19 -8.73 4.67
CA THR A 88 -9.28 -8.54 6.13
C THR A 88 -9.39 -9.87 6.85
N LEU A 89 -10.27 -10.75 6.40
CA LEU A 89 -10.43 -12.09 6.98
C LEU A 89 -9.17 -12.95 6.85
N ALA A 90 -8.52 -12.92 5.67
CA ALA A 90 -7.31 -13.69 5.42
C ALA A 90 -6.12 -13.25 6.28
N LEU A 91 -6.03 -11.97 6.64
CA LEU A 91 -4.91 -11.40 7.38
C LEU A 91 -5.07 -11.47 8.90
N ALA A 92 -6.28 -11.66 9.42
CA ALA A 92 -6.58 -11.56 10.85
C ALA A 92 -5.69 -12.44 11.74
N THR A 93 -5.32 -13.64 11.29
CA THR A 93 -4.48 -14.58 12.08
C THR A 93 -2.98 -14.25 12.04
N TYR A 94 -2.54 -13.40 11.11
CA TYR A 94 -1.14 -13.02 10.96
C TYR A 94 -0.77 -11.79 11.77
N ILE A 95 -1.74 -10.89 12.01
CA ILE A 95 -1.55 -9.63 12.72
C ILE A 95 -1.46 -9.91 14.23
N ASP A 96 -0.46 -9.35 14.88
CA ASP A 96 -0.38 -9.27 16.35
C ASP A 96 -1.04 -7.96 16.81
N SER A 97 -2.18 -8.07 17.45
CA SER A 97 -2.99 -6.92 17.90
C SER A 97 -2.31 -6.05 18.99
N ASN A 98 -1.22 -6.53 19.60
CA ASN A 98 -0.45 -5.78 20.59
C ASN A 98 0.62 -4.87 19.96
N LYS A 99 0.77 -4.91 18.64
CA LYS A 99 1.78 -4.15 17.89
C LYS A 99 1.12 -3.16 16.95
N LYS A 100 1.84 -2.08 16.66
CA LYS A 100 1.42 -1.15 15.60
C LYS A 100 1.24 -1.92 14.29
N THR A 101 0.23 -1.56 13.54
CA THR A 101 -0.07 -2.14 12.23
C THR A 101 0.03 -1.09 11.16
N TYR A 102 0.86 -1.34 10.16
CA TYR A 102 1.05 -0.47 8.99
C TYR A 102 0.55 -1.20 7.74
N LEU A 103 -0.13 -0.47 6.87
CA LEU A 103 -0.53 -0.96 5.55
C LEU A 103 0.36 -0.32 4.50
N GLY A 104 0.99 -1.11 3.66
CA GLY A 104 1.85 -0.60 2.61
C GLY A 104 1.65 -1.29 1.28
N GLY A 105 2.10 -0.66 0.20
CA GLY A 105 2.04 -1.27 -1.11
C GLY A 105 2.64 -0.43 -2.22
N PHE A 106 2.68 -1.06 -3.40
CA PHE A 106 3.19 -0.47 -4.63
C PHE A 106 2.10 -0.47 -5.72
N SER A 107 1.94 0.63 -6.46
CA SER A 107 1.01 0.73 -7.58
C SER A 107 -0.44 0.43 -7.15
N GLN A 108 -1.14 -0.54 -7.75
CA GLN A 108 -2.46 -0.99 -7.30
C GLN A 108 -2.47 -1.42 -5.82
N GLY A 109 -1.36 -1.99 -5.33
CA GLY A 109 -1.21 -2.34 -3.92
C GLY A 109 -1.15 -1.12 -3.01
N ALA A 110 -0.52 -0.02 -3.45
CA ALA A 110 -0.54 1.26 -2.72
C ALA A 110 -1.95 1.86 -2.65
N ALA A 111 -2.68 1.82 -3.76
CA ALA A 111 -4.09 2.22 -3.79
C ALA A 111 -4.95 1.36 -2.85
N ARG A 112 -4.67 0.04 -2.77
CA ARG A 112 -5.31 -0.87 -1.81
C ARG A 112 -5.00 -0.47 -0.37
N ALA A 113 -3.73 -0.21 -0.03
CA ALA A 113 -3.32 0.21 1.30
C ALA A 113 -4.02 1.51 1.72
N LEU A 114 -4.06 2.51 0.85
CA LEU A 114 -4.78 3.77 1.08
C LEU A 114 -6.28 3.53 1.32
N SER A 115 -6.96 2.78 0.45
CA SER A 115 -8.39 2.58 0.58
C SER A 115 -8.78 1.80 1.84
N MET A 116 -8.01 0.79 2.23
CA MET A 116 -8.29 -0.01 3.43
C MET A 116 -7.94 0.74 4.70
N GLY A 117 -6.79 1.40 4.74
CA GLY A 117 -6.33 2.12 5.92
C GLY A 117 -7.18 3.35 6.22
N LEU A 118 -7.53 4.13 5.20
CA LEU A 118 -8.36 5.32 5.36
C LEU A 118 -9.81 4.99 5.72
N ASN A 119 -10.37 3.90 5.20
CA ASN A 119 -11.72 3.45 5.55
C ASN A 119 -11.77 2.67 6.89
N ALA A 120 -10.63 2.43 7.53
CA ALA A 120 -10.50 1.61 8.75
C ALA A 120 -11.01 0.16 8.59
N ASP A 121 -10.87 -0.44 7.40
CA ASP A 121 -11.18 -1.85 7.17
C ASP A 121 -10.23 -2.76 7.97
N ILE A 122 -9.01 -2.30 8.18
CA ILE A 122 -8.03 -2.82 9.15
C ILE A 122 -7.62 -1.62 10.01
N ASN A 123 -7.64 -1.79 11.32
CA ASN A 123 -7.08 -0.77 12.21
C ASN A 123 -5.58 -0.64 11.93
N CYS A 124 -5.15 0.52 11.47
CA CYS A 124 -3.74 0.77 11.16
C CYS A 124 -3.27 2.11 11.68
N ASP A 125 -2.03 2.13 12.16
CA ASP A 125 -1.37 3.32 12.70
C ASP A 125 -0.70 4.13 11.58
N ALA A 126 -0.36 3.47 10.45
CA ALA A 126 0.25 4.17 9.33
C ALA A 126 -0.04 3.50 7.97
N ILE A 127 0.08 4.30 6.91
CA ILE A 127 -0.10 3.88 5.51
C ILE A 127 1.14 4.29 4.71
N VAL A 128 1.68 3.35 3.92
CA VAL A 128 2.82 3.55 3.02
C VAL A 128 2.39 3.31 1.58
N ALA A 129 2.30 4.36 0.78
CA ALA A 129 1.84 4.29 -0.61
C ALA A 129 2.97 4.68 -1.57
N ILE A 130 3.48 3.74 -2.37
CA ILE A 130 4.52 4.00 -3.35
C ILE A 130 3.96 3.84 -4.77
N SER A 131 4.12 4.87 -5.61
CA SER A 131 3.68 4.91 -7.02
C SER A 131 2.21 4.49 -7.18
N GLY A 132 1.35 4.93 -6.26
CA GLY A 132 -0.07 4.63 -6.24
C GLY A 132 -0.96 5.87 -6.42
N TYR A 133 -2.24 5.70 -6.14
CA TYR A 133 -3.26 6.74 -6.20
C TYR A 133 -4.35 6.46 -5.16
N VAL A 134 -5.19 7.45 -4.86
CA VAL A 134 -6.38 7.25 -4.03
C VAL A 134 -7.51 6.71 -4.91
N PRO A 135 -7.89 5.42 -4.77
CA PRO A 135 -8.96 4.84 -5.59
C PRO A 135 -10.32 5.30 -5.10
N SER A 136 -11.28 5.42 -6.03
CA SER A 136 -12.68 5.76 -5.72
C SER A 136 -12.83 7.00 -4.84
N SER A 137 -12.06 8.05 -5.13
CA SER A 137 -12.01 9.26 -4.28
C SER A 137 -13.38 9.91 -4.05
N SER A 138 -14.34 9.70 -4.96
CA SER A 138 -15.71 10.21 -4.84
C SER A 138 -16.55 9.44 -3.82
N SER A 139 -16.24 8.17 -3.56
CA SER A 139 -17.02 7.26 -2.70
C SER A 139 -16.24 6.76 -1.46
N LEU A 140 -14.93 7.09 -1.37
CA LEU A 140 -14.08 6.66 -0.26
C LEU A 140 -14.46 7.40 1.04
N GLU A 141 -14.89 6.64 2.03
CA GLU A 141 -15.09 7.17 3.38
C GLU A 141 -13.78 7.25 4.16
N ILE A 142 -13.49 8.41 4.72
CA ILE A 142 -12.31 8.61 5.59
C ILE A 142 -12.75 8.46 7.06
N LYS A 143 -12.52 7.28 7.60
CA LYS A 143 -12.83 6.94 9.02
C LYS A 143 -11.59 7.02 9.89
N ASN A 144 -10.42 6.68 9.36
CA ASN A 144 -9.15 6.76 10.05
C ASN A 144 -8.42 8.05 9.64
N LYS A 145 -8.49 9.07 10.49
CA LYS A 145 -7.80 10.37 10.28
C LYS A 145 -6.49 10.48 11.05
N ASP A 146 -6.22 9.53 11.92
CA ASP A 146 -5.07 9.56 12.82
C ASP A 146 -3.88 8.78 12.28
N ALA A 147 -4.07 8.00 11.20
CA ALA A 147 -2.98 7.25 10.58
C ALA A 147 -1.92 8.19 10.01
N ASP A 148 -0.65 7.92 10.32
CA ASP A 148 0.47 8.54 9.62
C ASP A 148 0.51 8.06 8.16
N ILE A 149 0.68 8.97 7.21
CA ILE A 149 0.66 8.62 5.79
C ILE A 149 1.99 9.00 5.15
N TYR A 150 2.64 8.02 4.53
CA TYR A 150 3.80 8.19 3.65
C TYR A 150 3.39 7.95 2.21
N VAL A 151 3.70 8.88 1.31
CA VAL A 151 3.43 8.74 -0.11
C VAL A 151 4.72 9.06 -0.89
N ALA A 152 5.16 8.12 -1.73
CA ALA A 152 6.29 8.35 -2.63
C ALA A 152 5.87 8.11 -4.08
N HIS A 153 6.44 8.91 -5.02
CA HIS A 153 6.12 8.79 -6.43
C HIS A 153 7.30 9.16 -7.33
N GLY A 154 7.39 8.50 -8.49
CA GLY A 154 8.37 8.85 -9.52
C GLY A 154 7.85 9.97 -10.42
N SER A 155 8.59 11.06 -10.55
CA SER A 155 8.20 12.20 -11.42
C SER A 155 8.17 11.85 -12.91
N LYS A 156 8.80 10.73 -13.30
CA LYS A 156 8.81 10.20 -14.67
C LYS A 156 7.97 8.92 -14.80
N ASP A 157 7.04 8.69 -13.89
CA ASP A 157 6.14 7.55 -13.94
C ASP A 157 5.16 7.69 -15.10
N THR A 158 5.21 6.75 -16.05
CA THR A 158 4.34 6.69 -17.24
C THR A 158 3.17 5.73 -17.08
N THR A 159 3.13 4.96 -15.98
CA THR A 159 2.04 4.03 -15.67
C THR A 159 0.95 4.71 -14.84
N ILE A 160 1.37 5.39 -13.77
CA ILE A 160 0.50 6.27 -12.99
C ILE A 160 1.16 7.66 -13.02
N SER A 161 0.56 8.59 -13.75
CA SER A 161 1.17 9.87 -14.00
C SER A 161 1.35 10.71 -12.74
N ILE A 162 2.31 11.63 -12.76
CA ILE A 162 2.54 12.56 -11.64
C ILE A 162 1.30 13.45 -11.38
N GLU A 163 0.48 13.72 -12.40
CA GLU A 163 -0.77 14.46 -12.26
C GLU A 163 -1.79 13.67 -11.43
N THR A 164 -1.85 12.33 -11.61
CA THR A 164 -2.70 11.44 -10.80
C THR A 164 -2.25 11.43 -9.35
N HIS A 165 -0.93 11.41 -9.12
CA HIS A 165 -0.36 11.57 -7.79
C HIS A 165 -0.76 12.90 -7.16
N HIS A 166 -0.60 14.04 -7.87
CA HIS A 166 -0.98 15.36 -7.35
C HIS A 166 -2.48 15.45 -7.02
N LYS A 167 -3.36 14.84 -7.84
CA LYS A 167 -4.80 14.75 -7.52
C LYS A 167 -5.04 13.98 -6.23
N SER A 168 -4.34 12.86 -6.03
CA SER A 168 -4.44 12.06 -4.80
C SER A 168 -3.96 12.85 -3.58
N MET A 169 -2.85 13.57 -3.69
CA MET A 169 -2.32 14.42 -2.62
C MET A 169 -3.28 15.57 -2.27
N ALA A 170 -3.86 16.21 -3.29
CA ALA A 170 -4.86 17.28 -3.10
C ALA A 170 -6.09 16.73 -2.36
N PHE A 171 -6.60 15.57 -2.77
CA PHE A 171 -7.72 14.89 -2.10
C PHE A 171 -7.41 14.61 -0.62
N LEU A 172 -6.25 14.01 -0.30
CA LEU A 172 -5.87 13.71 1.08
C LEU A 172 -5.83 14.98 1.94
N LYS A 173 -5.22 16.05 1.42
CA LYS A 173 -5.13 17.36 2.10
C LYS A 173 -6.51 18.01 2.29
N GLU A 174 -7.40 17.94 1.30
CA GLU A 174 -8.78 18.42 1.38
C GLU A 174 -9.58 17.69 2.49
N LYS A 175 -9.31 16.40 2.70
CA LYS A 175 -9.91 15.61 3.78
C LYS A 175 -9.29 15.84 5.16
N GLY A 176 -8.35 16.79 5.26
CA GLY A 176 -7.70 17.16 6.53
C GLY A 176 -6.55 16.23 6.93
N LEU A 177 -6.06 15.40 6.00
CA LEU A 177 -4.90 14.53 6.21
C LEU A 177 -3.61 15.28 5.84
N ASN A 178 -2.50 14.93 6.49
CA ASN A 178 -1.19 15.55 6.24
C ASN A 178 -0.14 14.49 5.87
N PRO A 179 -0.17 13.93 4.65
CA PRO A 179 0.79 12.91 4.24
C PRO A 179 2.21 13.48 4.10
N HIS A 180 3.19 12.68 4.52
CA HIS A 180 4.59 12.88 4.16
C HIS A 180 4.76 12.50 2.68
N GLU A 181 5.16 13.46 1.87
CA GLU A 181 5.32 13.30 0.42
C GLU A 181 6.80 13.25 0.04
N PHE A 182 7.16 12.28 -0.81
CA PHE A 182 8.50 12.18 -1.41
C PHE A 182 8.40 11.95 -2.92
N ILE A 183 8.97 12.87 -3.71
CA ILE A 183 9.03 12.75 -5.18
C ILE A 183 10.47 12.48 -5.59
N ASP A 184 10.65 11.41 -6.40
CA ASP A 184 11.94 11.06 -6.97
C ASP A 184 11.95 11.21 -8.50
N GLY A 185 13.15 11.34 -9.10
CA GLY A 185 13.37 11.46 -10.54
C GLY A 185 13.20 10.15 -11.34
N CYS A 186 12.63 9.11 -10.75
CA CYS A 186 12.46 7.79 -11.36
C CYS A 186 11.13 7.63 -12.11
N GLY A 187 10.96 6.47 -12.78
CA GLY A 187 9.71 6.00 -13.39
C GLY A 187 8.85 5.19 -12.41
N HIS A 188 8.07 4.22 -12.95
CA HIS A 188 7.19 3.33 -12.15
C HIS A 188 7.99 2.24 -11.44
N THR A 189 8.69 2.59 -10.37
CA THR A 189 9.58 1.69 -9.62
C THR A 189 9.77 2.18 -8.17
N ILE A 190 10.36 1.33 -7.33
CA ILE A 190 10.87 1.73 -6.02
C ILE A 190 12.37 1.99 -6.17
N SER A 191 12.77 3.25 -6.10
CA SER A 191 14.18 3.66 -6.21
C SER A 191 14.94 3.48 -4.89
N LYS A 192 16.26 3.58 -4.96
CA LYS A 192 17.13 3.55 -3.76
C LYS A 192 16.86 4.76 -2.86
N GLU A 193 16.62 5.89 -3.47
CA GLU A 193 16.28 7.17 -2.81
C GLU A 193 14.95 7.05 -2.04
N MET A 194 13.94 6.41 -2.65
CA MET A 194 12.67 6.11 -1.98
C MET A 194 12.88 5.16 -0.79
N ILE A 195 13.71 4.13 -0.94
CA ILE A 195 14.01 3.19 0.17
C ILE A 195 14.70 3.92 1.32
N SER A 196 15.68 4.77 1.03
CA SER A 196 16.38 5.56 2.05
C SER A 196 15.42 6.51 2.78
N ASN A 197 14.62 7.29 2.04
CA ASN A 197 13.67 8.23 2.62
C ASN A 197 12.58 7.51 3.44
N LEU A 198 12.08 6.37 2.95
CA LEU A 198 11.13 5.54 3.68
C LEU A 198 11.74 4.97 4.97
N THR A 199 13.00 4.53 4.93
CA THR A 199 13.72 4.05 6.12
C THR A 199 13.81 5.15 7.17
N ASP A 200 14.20 6.37 6.78
CA ASP A 200 14.26 7.53 7.69
C ASP A 200 12.89 7.90 8.27
N TRP A 201 11.83 7.73 7.47
CA TRP A 201 10.46 7.96 7.92
C TRP A 201 10.04 6.92 8.97
N PHE A 202 10.41 5.65 8.79
CA PHE A 202 10.15 4.58 9.76
C PHE A 202 10.93 4.80 11.06
N PHE A 203 12.21 5.18 11.01
CA PHE A 203 13.03 5.39 12.21
C PHE A 203 12.46 6.41 13.21
N LYS A 204 11.66 7.33 12.75
CA LYS A 204 10.97 8.30 13.60
C LYS A 204 9.74 7.71 14.32
N ARG A 205 9.40 6.43 14.07
CA ARG A 205 8.14 5.77 14.49
C ARG A 205 8.32 4.40 15.15
N VAL A 206 9.49 3.78 15.00
CA VAL A 206 9.89 2.48 15.62
C VAL A 206 10.55 2.67 16.96
#